data_727276a630fabb6b2891c4adf6e54aba
#
_entry.id   727276a630fabb6b2891c4adf6e54aba
#
_cell.length_a   1.000
_cell.length_b   1.000
_cell.length_c   1.000
_cell.angle_alpha   90.00
_cell.angle_beta   90.00
_cell.angle_gamma   90.00
#
_symmetry.space_group_name_H-M   'P 1'
#
loop_
_entity.id
_entity.type
_entity.pdbx_description
1 polymer ?
#
loop_
_entity_poly.entity_id
_entity_poly.type
_entity_poly.pdbx_seq_one_letter_code
_entity_poly.pdbx_strand_id
1 'polypeptide(L)'
;MNNVSLIGRLTKDPEIRTFGKGKDSTDLCRFTLAVRDGRDKDGNERTQFISCAAWGAVCEIIEQYVHKGDMLGVDGKIVQNNYEKDGQMVYQTEVRVGNIYLLPNPTNDNSGRSKARR
;
A
#
# COMPACT_ATOMS: atom_id res chain seq x y z
N MET A 1 -12.18 -15.62 -9.58
CA MET A 1 -10.77 -15.25 -9.49
C MET A 1 -10.67 -13.75 -9.20
N ASN A 2 -9.99 -13.39 -8.13
CA ASN A 2 -9.84 -12.00 -7.74
C ASN A 2 -8.49 -11.86 -7.04
N ASN A 3 -7.45 -11.62 -7.83
CA ASN A 3 -6.08 -11.56 -7.34
C ASN A 3 -5.39 -10.34 -7.89
N VAL A 4 -4.68 -9.63 -7.02
CA VAL A 4 -3.92 -8.45 -7.39
C VAL A 4 -2.55 -8.57 -6.77
N SER A 5 -1.52 -8.32 -7.57
CA SER A 5 -0.14 -8.26 -7.10
C SER A 5 0.47 -6.97 -7.61
N LEU A 6 1.01 -6.18 -6.68
CA LEU A 6 1.53 -4.86 -7.02
C LEU A 6 2.86 -4.63 -6.32
N ILE A 7 3.73 -3.87 -6.97
CA ILE A 7 4.92 -3.31 -6.35
C ILE A 7 4.86 -1.82 -6.58
N GLY A 8 4.99 -1.06 -5.51
CA GLY A 8 4.95 0.39 -5.61
C GLY A 8 5.61 1.04 -4.41
N ARG A 9 5.53 2.35 -4.38
CA ARG A 9 6.16 3.16 -3.35
C ARG A 9 5.05 3.89 -2.58
N LEU A 10 5.17 3.90 -1.26
CA LEU A 10 4.17 4.61 -0.45
C LEU A 10 4.25 6.11 -0.70
N THR A 11 3.11 6.73 -0.91
CA THR A 11 3.04 8.17 -1.15
C THR A 11 3.02 8.97 0.14
N LYS A 12 2.59 8.35 1.24
CA LYS A 12 2.52 8.95 2.57
C LYS A 12 2.75 7.84 3.59
N ASP A 13 2.98 8.24 4.83
CA ASP A 13 3.01 7.26 5.92
C ASP A 13 1.64 6.59 6.03
N PRO A 14 1.59 5.31 6.38
CA PRO A 14 0.32 4.62 6.54
C PRO A 14 -0.54 5.25 7.62
N GLU A 15 -1.85 5.30 7.38
CA GLU A 15 -2.79 5.75 8.39
C GLU A 15 -3.36 4.54 9.12
N ILE A 16 -3.31 4.58 10.44
CA ILE A 16 -3.75 3.46 11.26
C ILE A 16 -4.98 3.86 12.05
N ARG A 17 -6.00 3.01 12.01
CA ARG A 17 -7.20 3.19 12.84
C ARG A 17 -7.50 1.91 13.56
N THR A 18 -7.93 2.05 14.81
CA THR A 18 -8.29 0.89 15.62
C THR A 18 -9.80 0.82 15.76
N PHE A 19 -10.36 -0.35 15.50
CA PHE A 19 -11.79 -0.61 15.62
C PHE A 19 -12.02 -1.62 16.73
N GLY A 20 -13.10 -1.41 17.48
CA GLY A 20 -13.43 -2.30 18.58
C GLY A 20 -12.77 -1.88 19.88
N LYS A 21 -12.94 -2.68 20.92
CA LYS A 21 -12.42 -2.39 22.25
C LYS A 21 -11.75 -3.62 22.84
N GLY A 22 -10.67 -3.38 23.58
CA GLY A 22 -9.99 -4.43 24.32
C GLY A 22 -9.52 -5.56 23.44
N LYS A 23 -9.86 -6.77 23.80
CA LYS A 23 -9.41 -7.96 23.10
C LYS A 23 -10.00 -8.10 21.70
N ASP A 24 -11.14 -7.44 21.48
CA ASP A 24 -11.82 -7.53 20.19
C ASP A 24 -11.43 -6.42 19.25
N SER A 25 -10.45 -5.61 19.64
CA SER A 25 -10.00 -4.53 18.76
C SER A 25 -9.16 -5.10 17.61
N THR A 26 -9.25 -4.44 16.49
CA THR A 26 -8.42 -4.77 15.34
C THR A 26 -8.00 -3.48 14.65
N ASP A 27 -6.82 -3.50 14.09
CA ASP A 27 -6.26 -2.33 13.43
C ASP A 27 -6.45 -2.42 11.94
N LEU A 28 -6.77 -1.27 11.34
CA LEU A 28 -6.86 -1.12 9.89
C LEU A 28 -5.81 -0.11 9.47
N CYS A 29 -5.00 -0.49 8.52
CA CYS A 29 -3.98 0.36 7.94
C CYS A 29 -4.40 0.70 6.52
N ARG A 30 -4.40 1.99 6.18
CA ARG A 30 -4.67 2.45 4.81
C ARG A 30 -3.47 3.20 4.28
N PHE A 31 -3.14 2.93 3.03
CA PHE A 31 -2.03 3.58 2.36
C PHE A 31 -2.26 3.59 0.87
N THR A 32 -1.52 4.44 0.17
CA THR A 32 -1.59 4.53 -1.28
C THR A 32 -0.24 4.17 -1.86
N LEU A 33 -0.24 3.26 -2.83
CA LEU A 33 0.95 2.88 -3.55
C LEU A 33 1.01 3.61 -4.88
N ALA A 34 2.17 4.17 -5.17
CA ALA A 34 2.46 4.73 -6.49
C ALA A 34 3.09 3.60 -7.31
N VAL A 35 2.34 3.08 -8.26
CA VAL A 35 2.74 1.94 -9.07
C VAL A 35 3.12 2.43 -10.46
N ARG A 36 4.30 2.07 -10.92
CA ARG A 36 4.75 2.49 -12.25
C ARG A 36 3.94 1.79 -13.32
N ASP A 37 3.56 2.54 -14.33
CA ASP A 37 2.71 2.04 -15.41
C ASP A 37 3.31 2.38 -16.78
N GLY A 38 4.62 2.19 -16.91
CA GLY A 38 5.30 2.41 -18.16
C GLY A 38 5.46 3.88 -18.50
N ARG A 39 5.52 4.17 -19.78
CA ARG A 39 5.67 5.53 -20.26
C ARG A 39 4.62 5.83 -21.32
N ASP A 40 4.24 7.10 -21.43
CA ASP A 40 3.34 7.50 -22.49
C ASP A 40 4.15 7.68 -23.79
N LYS A 41 3.45 8.04 -24.85
CA LYS A 41 4.09 8.16 -26.17
C LYS A 41 5.07 9.32 -26.25
N ASP A 42 5.02 10.24 -25.30
CA ASP A 42 5.95 11.36 -25.23
C ASP A 42 7.15 11.08 -24.33
N GLY A 43 7.25 9.85 -23.81
CA GLY A 43 8.36 9.45 -22.97
C GLY A 43 8.19 9.77 -21.50
N ASN A 44 7.06 10.33 -21.10
CA ASN A 44 6.80 10.67 -19.71
C ASN A 44 6.39 9.43 -18.92
N GLU A 45 6.92 9.31 -17.72
CA GLU A 45 6.60 8.18 -16.87
C GLU A 45 5.16 8.26 -16.39
N ARG A 46 4.47 7.14 -16.45
CA ARG A 46 3.09 7.05 -15.97
C ARG A 46 3.05 6.30 -14.65
N THR A 47 2.21 6.78 -13.75
CA THR A 47 2.07 6.22 -12.41
C THR A 47 0.61 6.05 -12.07
N GLN A 48 0.26 4.91 -11.50
CA GLN A 48 -1.07 4.66 -10.98
C GLN A 48 -1.02 4.75 -9.46
N PHE A 49 -1.99 5.43 -8.88
CA PHE A 49 -2.10 5.58 -7.43
C PHE A 49 -3.19 4.66 -6.95
N ILE A 50 -2.81 3.63 -6.22
CA ILE A 50 -3.70 2.55 -5.82
C ILE A 50 -3.92 2.57 -4.33
N SER A 51 -5.18 2.68 -3.92
CA SER A 51 -5.54 2.64 -2.50
C SER A 51 -5.50 1.22 -1.99
N CYS A 52 -4.87 1.03 -0.84
CA CYS A 52 -4.72 -0.29 -0.23
C CYS A 52 -5.17 -0.25 1.22
N ALA A 53 -5.69 -1.37 1.69
CA ALA A 53 -6.11 -1.53 3.08
C ALA A 53 -5.64 -2.87 3.60
N ALA A 54 -5.14 -2.88 4.83
CA ALA A 54 -4.65 -4.10 5.48
C ALA A 54 -5.16 -4.16 6.90
N TRP A 55 -5.55 -5.35 7.33
CA TRP A 55 -6.11 -5.57 8.67
C TRP A 55 -5.20 -6.43 9.51
N GLY A 56 -5.27 -6.23 10.82
CA GLY A 56 -4.70 -7.16 11.79
C GLY A 56 -3.19 -7.29 11.71
N ALA A 57 -2.71 -8.52 11.61
CA ALA A 57 -1.28 -8.80 11.64
C ALA A 57 -0.52 -8.12 10.50
N VAL A 58 -1.12 -8.06 9.32
CA VAL A 58 -0.49 -7.37 8.19
C VAL A 58 -0.37 -5.88 8.48
N CYS A 59 -1.41 -5.29 9.07
CA CYS A 59 -1.37 -3.89 9.46
C CYS A 59 -0.24 -3.62 10.46
N GLU A 60 -0.05 -4.51 11.42
CA GLU A 60 1.00 -4.34 12.41
C GLU A 60 2.39 -4.31 11.78
N ILE A 61 2.62 -5.17 10.80
CA ILE A 61 3.92 -5.21 10.12
C ILE A 61 4.14 -3.91 9.34
N ILE A 62 3.10 -3.45 8.66
CA ILE A 62 3.19 -2.19 7.90
C ILE A 62 3.48 -1.03 8.83
N GLU A 63 2.75 -0.96 9.94
CA GLU A 63 2.94 0.11 10.90
C GLU A 63 4.37 0.15 11.43
N GLN A 64 4.94 -1.02 11.67
CA GLN A 64 6.25 -1.13 12.29
C GLN A 64 7.39 -0.85 11.31
N TYR A 65 7.26 -1.25 10.06
CA TYR A 65 8.40 -1.28 9.14
C TYR A 65 8.27 -0.39 7.90
N VAL A 66 7.08 0.09 7.59
CA VAL A 66 6.84 0.75 6.31
C VAL A 66 6.52 2.23 6.50
N HIS A 67 7.22 3.07 5.73
CA HIS A 67 7.10 4.52 5.85
C HIS A 67 6.95 5.14 4.46
N LYS A 68 6.58 6.41 4.45
CA LYS A 68 6.51 7.18 3.22
C LYS A 68 7.79 7.00 2.39
N GLY A 69 7.61 6.71 1.12
CA GLY A 69 8.71 6.56 0.20
C GLY A 69 9.28 5.15 0.10
N ASP A 70 8.92 4.26 1.01
CA ASP A 70 9.41 2.89 0.96
C ASP A 70 8.73 2.10 -0.16
N MET A 71 9.48 1.16 -0.72
CA MET A 71 8.91 0.23 -1.70
C MET A 71 8.28 -0.95 -0.99
N LEU A 72 7.14 -1.36 -1.49
CA LEU A 72 6.38 -2.44 -0.89
C LEU A 72 5.73 -3.28 -1.98
N GLY A 73 5.81 -4.59 -1.84
CA GLY A 73 5.02 -5.50 -2.65
C GLY A 73 3.80 -5.95 -1.87
N VAL A 74 2.67 -6.05 -2.55
CA VAL A 74 1.44 -6.52 -1.92
C VAL A 74 0.75 -7.54 -2.81
N ASP A 75 0.14 -8.52 -2.16
CA ASP A 75 -0.79 -9.44 -2.80
C ASP A 75 -2.13 -9.30 -2.11
N GLY A 76 -3.20 -9.32 -2.87
CA GLY A 76 -4.50 -9.24 -2.27
C GLY A 76 -5.61 -9.38 -3.29
N LYS A 77 -6.71 -8.76 -2.99
CA LYS A 77 -7.87 -8.79 -3.87
C LYS A 77 -8.49 -7.41 -3.96
N ILE A 78 -9.24 -7.19 -5.02
CA ILE A 78 -9.97 -5.94 -5.19
C ILE A 78 -11.28 -6.02 -4.42
N VAL A 79 -11.57 -4.99 -3.65
CA VAL A 79 -12.84 -4.85 -2.97
C VAL A 79 -13.40 -3.47 -3.27
N GLN A 80 -14.73 -3.38 -3.24
CA GLN A 80 -15.39 -2.10 -3.37
C GLN A 80 -15.93 -1.68 -2.02
N ASN A 81 -15.68 -0.44 -1.69
CA ASN A 81 -16.05 0.14 -0.42
C ASN A 81 -16.96 1.32 -0.72
N ASN A 82 -18.24 1.00 -0.93
CA ASN A 82 -19.20 2.01 -1.34
C ASN A 82 -19.81 2.70 -0.13
N TYR A 83 -19.97 4.01 -0.21
CA TYR A 83 -20.60 4.74 0.86
C TYR A 83 -21.40 5.90 0.30
N GLU A 84 -22.33 6.40 1.12
CA GLU A 84 -23.16 7.52 0.73
C GLU A 84 -22.61 8.81 1.33
N LYS A 85 -22.53 9.83 0.47
CA LYS A 85 -22.05 11.14 0.91
C LYS A 85 -22.91 12.19 0.23
N ASP A 86 -23.51 13.06 1.05
CA ASP A 86 -24.36 14.16 0.57
C ASP A 86 -25.47 13.68 -0.37
N GLY A 87 -26.05 12.53 -0.05
CA GLY A 87 -27.15 11.98 -0.83
C GLY A 87 -26.73 11.24 -2.08
N GLN A 88 -25.43 11.14 -2.32
CA GLN A 88 -24.92 10.43 -3.50
C GLN A 88 -24.06 9.25 -3.08
N MET A 89 -24.18 8.17 -3.85
CA MET A 89 -23.37 6.99 -3.61
C MET A 89 -21.98 7.18 -4.19
N VAL A 90 -20.98 7.02 -3.33
CA VAL A 90 -19.58 7.08 -3.74
C VAL A 90 -19.06 5.66 -3.85
N TYR A 91 -18.50 5.33 -5.02
CA TYR A 91 -17.95 4.00 -5.28
C TYR A 91 -16.44 4.09 -5.22
N GLN A 92 -15.86 3.35 -4.30
CA GLN A 92 -14.41 3.36 -4.10
C GLN A 92 -13.88 1.95 -4.21
N THR A 93 -12.87 1.80 -5.06
CA THR A 93 -12.21 0.51 -5.26
C THR A 93 -10.87 0.55 -4.56
N GLU A 94 -10.55 -0.48 -3.81
CA GLU A 94 -9.26 -0.58 -3.15
C GLU A 94 -8.77 -2.02 -3.15
N VAL A 95 -7.50 -2.19 -2.89
CA VAL A 95 -6.90 -3.51 -2.77
C VAL A 95 -6.89 -3.88 -1.29
N ARG A 96 -7.54 -4.99 -0.96
CA ARG A 96 -7.44 -5.56 0.39
C ARG A 96 -6.22 -6.47 0.42
N VAL A 97 -5.22 -6.04 1.19
CA VAL A 97 -3.94 -6.70 1.19
C VAL A 97 -3.97 -7.96 2.05
N GLY A 98 -3.52 -9.08 1.48
CA GLY A 98 -3.39 -10.33 2.21
C GLY A 98 -1.98 -10.61 2.64
N ASN A 99 -1.01 -10.30 1.78
CA ASN A 99 0.41 -10.49 2.08
C ASN A 99 1.20 -9.29 1.65
N ILE A 100 2.29 -9.04 2.36
CA ILE A 100 3.20 -7.97 1.97
C ILE A 100 4.60 -8.52 1.83
N TYR A 101 5.39 -7.84 1.00
CA TYR A 101 6.78 -8.16 0.75
C TYR A 101 7.59 -6.89 0.95
N LEU A 102 8.44 -6.88 1.97
CA LEU A 102 9.26 -5.72 2.28
C LEU A 102 10.44 -5.72 1.31
N LEU A 103 10.55 -4.68 0.52
CA LEU A 103 11.55 -4.59 -0.53
C LEU A 103 12.62 -3.58 -0.18
N PRO A 104 13.86 -3.81 -0.65
CA PRO A 104 14.91 -2.81 -0.43
C PRO A 104 14.54 -1.51 -1.13
N ASN A 105 14.83 -0.39 -0.46
CA ASN A 105 14.62 0.91 -1.07
C ASN A 105 15.86 1.22 -1.93
N PRO A 106 15.69 1.36 -3.27
CA PRO A 106 16.84 1.59 -4.13
C PRO A 106 17.70 2.79 -3.76
N THR A 107 17.08 3.82 -3.17
CA THR A 107 17.84 5.00 -2.78
C THR A 107 18.71 4.76 -1.58
N ASN A 108 18.43 3.72 -0.80
CA ASN A 108 19.24 3.37 0.37
C ASN A 108 20.36 2.41 0.04
N ASP A 109 20.32 1.80 -1.14
CA ASP A 109 21.34 0.84 -1.53
C ASP A 109 22.69 1.51 -1.73
N ASN A 110 22.71 2.79 -1.92
CA ASN A 110 23.94 3.53 -2.13
C ASN A 110 24.60 3.97 -0.84
N SER A 111 23.98 3.74 0.25
CA SER A 111 24.53 4.21 1.51
C SER A 111 25.35 3.15 2.21
N GLY A 112 25.60 2.13 1.55
CA GLY A 112 26.40 1.24 2.21
C GLY A 112 26.97 0.12 1.47
N ARG A 113 26.58 0.03 1.16
CA ARG A 113 26.64 -0.56 0.64
C ARG A 113 27.13 -0.85 0.31
N SER A 114 27.11 -0.77 0.25
CA SER A 114 27.16 -0.74 -0.17
C SER A 114 27.40 -1.39 -0.26
N LYS A 115 27.56 -1.80 -0.11
CA LYS A 115 27.48 -2.28 -0.20
C LYS A 115 27.21 -3.19 -0.25
N ALA A 116 27.35 -3.44 -0.26
CA ALA A 116 26.90 -4.04 -0.46
C ALA A 116 26.82 -4.70 -0.72
N ARG A 117 26.99 -4.84 -0.82
CA ARG A 117 26.78 -5.11 -1.27
C ARG A 117 26.98 -5.64 -1.30
N ARG A 118 27.24 -5.74 -1.25
CA ARG A 118 27.25 -5.96 -1.43
C ARG A 118 27.40 -6.40 -1.45
#